data_c33f668bbfa8f48167dd606980fcae68
#
_entry.id   c33f668bbfa8f48167dd606980fcae68
#
_cell.length_a   1.000
_cell.length_b   1.000
_cell.length_c   1.000
_cell.angle_alpha   90.00
_cell.angle_beta   90.00
_cell.angle_gamma   90.00
#
_symmetry.space_group_name_H-M   'P 1'
#
loop_
_entity.id
_entity.type
_entity.pdbx_description
1 polymer ?
#
loop_
_entity_poly.entity_id
_entity_poly.type
_entity_poly.pdbx_seq_one_letter_code
_entity_poly.pdbx_strand_id
1 'polypeptide(L)'
;LAQYVYPRYFSIDAGEVVAMDMWLTNARLNGTHQEGLWDIDVRSEQINGRLKWMEGAGNTADGKLVARLKSLNILQSSMKKVSDMTGREDIYRIPSLDIVTDDLTLFGKHLGRTEIVANNVSFKNGREWRINRLKITNPDAALESSGSWVTTAGNRQQTRLSYVLNIKDAGKLLARFGYEDIIRRGRGEMKGDISWDGLPFALDIPSLSGKLSLRVETGQFLKADPGAAKLLSVISLQSLPRRLNLDFRDIFSKGFAFDEITANAGIANGIMRTENLKMNGVNATVMMDGSVDIRQESQDLHVVVIPEINAAAASIAYGFINPAIGIGTFLAQMFLREPLMKQFTHEYHVTGSWSDPVIVEVKAGTGK
;
A
#
# COMPACT_ATOMS: atom_id res chain seq x y z
N LEU A 1 -7.17 -41.33 6.98
CA LEU A 1 -8.42 -41.52 7.74
C LEU A 1 -9.63 -40.93 7.04
N ALA A 2 -9.48 -39.80 6.30
CA ALA A 2 -10.59 -39.17 5.56
C ALA A 2 -11.19 -40.05 4.45
N GLN A 3 -10.49 -41.10 4.01
CA GLN A 3 -10.98 -42.05 2.99
C GLN A 3 -12.05 -43.06 3.50
N TYR A 4 -12.24 -43.18 4.81
CA TYR A 4 -13.03 -44.26 5.39
C TYR A 4 -14.11 -43.83 6.38
N VAL A 5 -14.13 -42.58 6.86
CA VAL A 5 -15.14 -42.12 7.83
C VAL A 5 -15.51 -40.67 7.51
N TYR A 6 -16.71 -40.44 7.03
CA TYR A 6 -17.33 -39.11 6.95
C TYR A 6 -18.23 -38.92 8.17
N PRO A 7 -17.73 -38.33 9.28
CA PRO A 7 -18.57 -38.10 10.44
C PRO A 7 -19.64 -37.06 10.10
N ARG A 8 -20.91 -37.39 10.32
CA ARG A 8 -21.99 -36.41 10.18
C ARG A 8 -21.87 -35.27 11.19
N TYR A 9 -21.30 -35.56 12.33
CA TYR A 9 -21.03 -34.60 13.42
C TYR A 9 -19.62 -34.83 13.93
N PHE A 10 -18.93 -33.76 14.24
CA PHE A 10 -17.59 -33.80 14.85
C PHE A 10 -17.44 -32.70 15.90
N SER A 11 -16.67 -32.99 16.94
CA SER A 11 -16.23 -32.02 17.94
C SER A 11 -14.76 -32.32 18.24
N ILE A 12 -13.92 -31.29 18.06
CA ILE A 12 -12.48 -31.37 18.27
C ILE A 12 -12.10 -30.28 19.27
N ASP A 13 -11.41 -30.68 20.33
CA ASP A 13 -10.79 -29.78 21.31
C ASP A 13 -9.30 -30.16 21.36
N ALA A 14 -8.44 -29.30 20.88
CA ALA A 14 -7.03 -29.60 20.71
C ALA A 14 -6.16 -28.37 20.99
N GLY A 15 -4.99 -28.57 21.59
CA GLY A 15 -3.98 -27.52 21.78
C GLY A 15 -3.49 -26.99 20.43
N GLU A 16 -3.31 -27.88 19.46
CA GLU A 16 -2.90 -27.53 18.09
C GLU A 16 -3.63 -28.43 17.08
N VAL A 17 -4.08 -27.81 15.98
CA VAL A 17 -4.65 -28.54 14.84
C VAL A 17 -4.30 -27.81 13.54
N VAL A 18 -4.06 -28.57 12.48
CA VAL A 18 -3.86 -28.02 11.12
C VAL A 18 -5.17 -28.21 10.35
N ALA A 19 -5.75 -27.11 9.92
CA ALA A 19 -6.93 -27.09 9.07
C ALA A 19 -6.76 -26.04 7.98
N MET A 20 -7.08 -26.40 6.72
CA MET A 20 -6.95 -25.50 5.54
C MET A 20 -5.57 -24.84 5.45
N ASP A 21 -4.50 -25.61 5.65
CA ASP A 21 -3.10 -25.15 5.68
C ASP A 21 -2.77 -24.11 6.75
N MET A 22 -3.68 -23.87 7.70
CA MET A 22 -3.47 -22.99 8.85
C MET A 22 -3.23 -23.79 10.12
N TRP A 23 -2.25 -23.38 10.91
CA TRP A 23 -2.06 -23.86 12.27
C TRP A 23 -3.00 -23.08 13.19
N LEU A 24 -3.91 -23.83 13.83
CA LEU A 24 -4.82 -23.28 14.82
C LEU A 24 -4.36 -23.72 16.22
N THR A 25 -4.14 -22.77 17.10
CA THR A 25 -3.77 -23.01 18.50
C THR A 25 -4.96 -22.80 19.42
N ASN A 26 -5.04 -23.61 20.47
CA ASN A 26 -6.16 -23.64 21.42
C ASN A 26 -7.51 -23.78 20.68
N ALA A 27 -7.55 -24.75 19.75
CA ALA A 27 -8.62 -24.86 18.77
C ALA A 27 -9.79 -25.72 19.31
N ARG A 28 -10.99 -25.15 19.23
CA ARG A 28 -12.25 -25.87 19.40
C ARG A 28 -13.05 -25.76 18.11
N LEU A 29 -13.31 -26.91 17.48
CA LEU A 29 -14.05 -27.04 16.25
C LEU A 29 -15.28 -27.91 16.48
N ASN A 30 -16.44 -27.37 16.17
CA ASN A 30 -17.70 -28.15 16.21
C ASN A 30 -18.37 -28.01 14.85
N GLY A 31 -18.80 -29.11 14.28
CA GLY A 31 -19.39 -29.00 12.97
C GLY A 31 -20.13 -30.23 12.48
N THR A 32 -20.70 -30.05 11.31
CA THR A 32 -21.42 -31.09 10.57
C THR A 32 -20.85 -31.23 9.19
N HIS A 33 -20.89 -32.44 8.64
CA HIS A 33 -20.62 -32.74 7.25
C HIS A 33 -21.78 -33.49 6.64
N GLN A 34 -22.36 -32.96 5.57
CA GLN A 34 -23.41 -33.58 4.82
C GLN A 34 -23.32 -33.19 3.35
N GLU A 35 -23.33 -34.18 2.45
CA GLU A 35 -23.38 -34.00 1.00
C GLU A 35 -22.32 -33.01 0.46
N GLY A 36 -21.08 -33.12 0.96
CA GLY A 36 -19.98 -32.22 0.56
C GLY A 36 -20.03 -30.81 1.13
N LEU A 37 -20.93 -30.55 2.08
CA LEU A 37 -21.01 -29.32 2.84
C LEU A 37 -20.50 -29.52 4.25
N TRP A 38 -19.45 -28.81 4.63
CA TRP A 38 -18.96 -28.67 5.97
C TRP A 38 -19.48 -27.37 6.58
N ASP A 39 -20.12 -27.45 7.73
CA ASP A 39 -20.59 -26.27 8.48
C ASP A 39 -19.93 -26.32 9.85
N ILE A 40 -19.03 -25.39 10.14
CA ILE A 40 -18.07 -25.47 11.25
C ILE A 40 -18.11 -24.19 12.07
N ASP A 41 -18.39 -24.31 13.37
CA ASP A 41 -18.06 -23.29 14.36
C ASP A 41 -16.61 -23.49 14.80
N VAL A 42 -15.78 -22.45 14.65
CA VAL A 42 -14.37 -22.46 15.03
C VAL A 42 -14.09 -21.41 16.09
N ARG A 43 -13.31 -21.80 17.10
CA ARG A 43 -12.73 -20.91 18.10
C ARG A 43 -11.27 -21.29 18.30
N SER A 44 -10.37 -20.38 17.96
CA SER A 44 -8.93 -20.51 18.14
C SER A 44 -8.31 -19.12 18.27
N GLU A 45 -7.01 -19.05 18.46
CA GLU A 45 -6.29 -17.76 18.45
C GLU A 45 -6.28 -17.10 17.07
N GLN A 46 -6.36 -17.90 16.00
CA GLN A 46 -6.27 -17.43 14.62
C GLN A 46 -7.65 -17.14 14.03
N ILE A 47 -8.66 -17.93 14.35
CA ILE A 47 -10.00 -17.82 13.74
C ILE A 47 -11.07 -17.95 14.82
N ASN A 48 -12.04 -17.03 14.79
CA ASN A 48 -13.22 -17.11 15.63
C ASN A 48 -14.47 -16.81 14.81
N GLY A 49 -15.38 -17.78 14.69
CA GLY A 49 -16.66 -17.62 14.00
C GLY A 49 -17.11 -18.88 13.28
N ARG A 50 -17.87 -18.71 12.21
CA ARG A 50 -18.49 -19.80 11.45
C ARG A 50 -17.94 -19.89 10.06
N LEU A 51 -17.58 -21.09 9.64
CA LEU A 51 -17.09 -21.45 8.32
C LEU A 51 -18.05 -22.42 7.65
N LYS A 52 -18.30 -22.22 6.36
CA LYS A 52 -18.94 -23.20 5.49
C LYS A 52 -18.02 -23.49 4.33
N TRP A 53 -17.62 -24.74 4.21
CA TRP A 53 -16.87 -25.21 3.07
C TRP A 53 -17.75 -26.09 2.21
N MET A 54 -17.88 -25.70 0.94
CA MET A 54 -18.55 -26.50 -0.08
C MET A 54 -17.49 -27.15 -0.95
N GLU A 55 -17.46 -28.47 -0.94
CA GLU A 55 -16.53 -29.23 -1.78
C GLU A 55 -16.82 -28.99 -3.25
N GLY A 56 -15.77 -28.91 -4.04
CA GLY A 56 -15.91 -28.67 -5.47
C GLY A 56 -16.44 -29.91 -6.21
N ALA A 57 -17.32 -29.68 -7.18
CA ALA A 57 -17.83 -30.71 -8.08
C ALA A 57 -17.87 -30.17 -9.52
N GLY A 58 -17.47 -30.99 -10.50
CA GLY A 58 -17.53 -30.64 -11.90
C GLY A 58 -16.71 -29.36 -12.25
N ASN A 59 -17.34 -28.37 -12.85
CA ASN A 59 -16.68 -27.09 -13.23
C ASN A 59 -16.29 -26.19 -12.06
N THR A 60 -16.76 -26.50 -10.84
CA THR A 60 -16.40 -25.80 -9.57
C THR A 60 -15.42 -26.61 -8.74
N ALA A 61 -14.48 -27.29 -9.40
CA ALA A 61 -13.55 -28.24 -8.77
C ALA A 61 -12.75 -27.67 -7.59
N ASP A 62 -12.64 -26.33 -7.47
CA ASP A 62 -11.85 -25.67 -6.41
C ASP A 62 -12.63 -25.40 -5.12
N GLY A 63 -13.94 -25.72 -5.08
CA GLY A 63 -14.79 -25.52 -3.92
C GLY A 63 -15.10 -24.03 -3.62
N LYS A 64 -15.85 -23.81 -2.52
CA LYS A 64 -16.20 -22.47 -2.03
C LYS A 64 -16.13 -22.40 -0.51
N LEU A 65 -15.43 -21.37 -0.02
CA LEU A 65 -15.39 -21.04 1.40
C LEU A 65 -16.28 -19.82 1.69
N VAL A 66 -17.25 -20.02 2.57
CA VAL A 66 -18.04 -18.91 3.13
C VAL A 66 -17.67 -18.77 4.60
N ALA A 67 -17.24 -17.59 5.03
CA ALA A 67 -16.83 -17.35 6.40
C ALA A 67 -17.51 -16.09 6.97
N ARG A 68 -18.01 -16.21 8.21
CA ARG A 68 -18.55 -15.10 8.99
C ARG A 68 -17.85 -15.12 10.34
N LEU A 69 -16.87 -14.23 10.48
CA LEU A 69 -15.89 -14.29 11.57
C LEU A 69 -15.99 -13.05 12.45
N LYS A 70 -15.76 -13.23 13.74
CA LYS A 70 -15.51 -12.15 14.69
C LYS A 70 -14.08 -11.67 14.56
N SER A 71 -13.13 -12.61 14.40
CA SER A 71 -11.72 -12.31 14.22
C SER A 71 -11.04 -13.31 13.30
N LEU A 72 -10.08 -12.79 12.53
CA LEU A 72 -9.17 -13.55 11.68
C LEU A 72 -7.77 -13.01 11.85
N ASN A 73 -6.85 -13.85 12.33
CA ASN A 73 -5.45 -13.48 12.52
C ASN A 73 -4.56 -14.35 11.62
N ILE A 74 -3.98 -13.74 10.60
CA ILE A 74 -3.07 -14.40 9.64
C ILE A 74 -1.65 -14.06 10.03
N LEU A 75 -0.89 -15.07 10.46
CA LEU A 75 0.50 -14.93 10.85
C LEU A 75 1.42 -15.05 9.63
N GLN A 76 2.54 -14.34 9.66
CA GLN A 76 3.54 -14.39 8.59
C GLN A 76 4.14 -15.80 8.41
N SER A 77 4.26 -16.58 9.49
CA SER A 77 4.71 -17.97 9.46
C SER A 77 3.79 -18.90 8.67
N SER A 78 2.49 -18.62 8.66
CA SER A 78 1.50 -19.39 7.89
C SER A 78 1.69 -19.21 6.38
N MET A 79 2.09 -18.02 5.95
CA MET A 79 2.31 -17.71 4.53
C MET A 79 3.64 -18.25 4.00
N LYS A 80 4.69 -18.32 4.82
CA LYS A 80 5.97 -18.93 4.41
C LYS A 80 5.80 -20.40 4.04
N LYS A 81 5.01 -21.15 4.80
CA LYS A 81 4.73 -22.56 4.48
C LYS A 81 3.99 -22.72 3.16
N VAL A 82 3.07 -21.81 2.85
CA VAL A 82 2.37 -21.80 1.56
C VAL A 82 3.34 -21.48 0.42
N SER A 83 4.28 -20.54 0.59
CA SER A 83 5.32 -20.23 -0.39
C SER A 83 6.33 -21.36 -0.59
N ASP A 84 6.74 -22.04 0.48
CA ASP A 84 7.71 -23.15 0.40
C ASP A 84 7.11 -24.42 -0.24
N MET A 85 5.79 -24.58 -0.21
CA MET A 85 5.07 -25.61 -0.95
C MET A 85 4.98 -25.33 -2.46
N THR A 86 5.22 -24.08 -2.92
CA THR A 86 5.22 -23.70 -4.34
C THR A 86 6.34 -24.28 -5.16
N GLY A 87 7.35 -24.90 -4.55
CA GLY A 87 8.40 -25.67 -5.25
C GLY A 87 7.95 -26.99 -5.87
N ARG A 88 6.69 -27.42 -5.65
CA ARG A 88 6.09 -28.57 -6.31
C ARG A 88 5.07 -28.07 -7.35
N GLU A 89 5.09 -28.67 -8.53
CA GLU A 89 4.29 -28.35 -9.74
C GLU A 89 2.75 -28.38 -9.56
N ASP A 90 2.24 -28.44 -8.34
CA ASP A 90 0.81 -28.41 -8.08
C ASP A 90 0.29 -26.97 -8.20
N ILE A 91 -0.46 -26.76 -9.28
CA ILE A 91 -1.17 -25.52 -9.58
C ILE A 91 -2.00 -25.13 -8.34
N TYR A 92 -1.64 -24.02 -7.69
CA TYR A 92 -2.40 -23.49 -6.57
C TYR A 92 -3.85 -23.29 -6.97
N ARG A 93 -4.74 -23.93 -6.23
CA ARG A 93 -6.18 -23.81 -6.41
C ARG A 93 -6.75 -23.03 -5.23
N ILE A 94 -6.90 -21.72 -5.40
CA ILE A 94 -7.60 -20.90 -4.42
C ILE A 94 -9.09 -21.12 -4.62
N PRO A 95 -9.86 -21.48 -3.57
CA PRO A 95 -11.31 -21.64 -3.69
C PRO A 95 -12.00 -20.30 -3.96
N SER A 96 -13.25 -20.34 -4.39
CA SER A 96 -14.12 -19.18 -4.34
C SER A 96 -14.31 -18.75 -2.89
N LEU A 97 -14.26 -17.43 -2.61
CA LEU A 97 -14.33 -16.88 -1.27
C LEU A 97 -15.55 -15.96 -1.11
N ASP A 98 -16.19 -16.06 0.05
CA ASP A 98 -17.16 -15.10 0.56
C ASP A 98 -16.93 -14.94 2.07
N ILE A 99 -15.99 -14.05 2.41
CA ILE A 99 -15.50 -13.89 3.78
C ILE A 99 -15.87 -12.51 4.30
N VAL A 100 -16.44 -12.47 5.49
CA VAL A 100 -16.63 -11.26 6.28
C VAL A 100 -16.02 -11.52 7.65
N THR A 101 -15.10 -10.66 8.08
CA THR A 101 -14.57 -10.64 9.44
C THR A 101 -14.73 -9.26 10.06
N ASP A 102 -15.10 -9.19 11.34
CA ASP A 102 -15.20 -7.89 12.03
C ASP A 102 -13.83 -7.33 12.40
N ASP A 103 -12.84 -8.20 12.59
CA ASP A 103 -11.46 -7.82 12.86
C ASP A 103 -10.47 -8.73 12.14
N LEU A 104 -9.77 -8.17 11.15
CA LEU A 104 -8.65 -8.81 10.48
C LEU A 104 -7.33 -8.30 11.06
N THR A 105 -6.52 -9.21 11.55
CA THR A 105 -5.10 -8.96 11.83
C THR A 105 -4.26 -9.70 10.80
N LEU A 106 -3.46 -8.95 10.04
CA LEU A 106 -2.57 -9.49 9.00
C LEU A 106 -1.12 -9.15 9.36
N PHE A 107 -0.29 -10.18 9.59
CA PHE A 107 1.13 -10.02 9.95
C PHE A 107 1.35 -9.10 11.15
N GLY A 108 0.49 -9.22 12.17
CA GLY A 108 0.52 -8.39 13.37
C GLY A 108 -0.04 -6.97 13.19
N LYS A 109 -0.58 -6.62 12.03
CA LYS A 109 -1.22 -5.34 11.78
C LYS A 109 -2.74 -5.46 11.82
N HIS A 110 -3.39 -4.71 12.71
CA HIS A 110 -4.85 -4.68 12.80
C HIS A 110 -5.44 -3.87 11.65
N LEU A 111 -6.06 -4.53 10.69
CA LEU A 111 -6.64 -3.89 9.52
C LEU A 111 -8.11 -3.50 9.72
N GLY A 112 -8.82 -4.18 10.64
CA GLY A 112 -10.22 -3.93 10.97
C GLY A 112 -11.20 -4.79 10.17
N ARG A 113 -12.43 -4.31 10.00
CA ARG A 113 -13.48 -5.06 9.30
C ARG A 113 -13.12 -5.28 7.85
N THR A 114 -13.19 -6.54 7.42
CA THR A 114 -12.79 -6.94 6.07
C THR A 114 -13.87 -7.80 5.41
N GLU A 115 -14.14 -7.51 4.13
CA GLU A 115 -15.05 -8.26 3.28
C GLU A 115 -14.31 -8.65 2.00
N ILE A 116 -14.32 -9.95 1.67
CA ILE A 116 -13.69 -10.49 0.46
C ILE A 116 -14.72 -11.34 -0.28
N VAL A 117 -14.96 -11.02 -1.55
CA VAL A 117 -15.73 -11.86 -2.47
C VAL A 117 -14.89 -12.13 -3.69
N ALA A 118 -14.59 -13.42 -3.94
CA ALA A 118 -13.78 -13.84 -5.08
C ALA A 118 -14.31 -15.15 -5.68
N ASN A 119 -14.18 -15.30 -6.99
CA ASN A 119 -14.67 -16.45 -7.74
C ASN A 119 -13.61 -16.98 -8.71
N ASN A 120 -13.62 -18.28 -8.92
CA ASN A 120 -12.86 -18.93 -9.99
C ASN A 120 -13.60 -18.81 -11.32
N VAL A 121 -12.88 -18.41 -12.38
CA VAL A 121 -13.34 -18.35 -13.75
C VAL A 121 -12.36 -19.12 -14.63
N SER A 122 -12.82 -20.16 -15.31
CA SER A 122 -12.00 -20.91 -16.26
C SER A 122 -12.20 -20.37 -17.67
N PHE A 123 -11.12 -20.28 -18.45
CA PHE A 123 -11.15 -19.96 -19.86
C PHE A 123 -10.22 -20.90 -20.65
N LYS A 124 -10.29 -20.86 -21.99
CA LYS A 124 -9.65 -21.86 -22.87
C LYS A 124 -8.16 -22.10 -22.61
N ASN A 125 -7.41 -21.04 -22.20
CA ASN A 125 -5.96 -21.09 -22.05
C ASN A 125 -5.47 -20.71 -20.66
N GLY A 126 -6.30 -20.89 -19.62
CA GLY A 126 -5.91 -20.54 -18.26
C GLY A 126 -7.05 -20.44 -17.28
N ARG A 127 -6.75 -19.89 -16.14
CA ARG A 127 -7.67 -19.71 -15.02
C ARG A 127 -7.51 -18.31 -14.46
N GLU A 128 -8.61 -17.74 -14.02
CA GLU A 128 -8.66 -16.47 -13.33
C GLU A 128 -9.35 -16.66 -11.97
N TRP A 129 -8.67 -16.27 -10.91
CA TRP A 129 -9.30 -16.05 -9.62
C TRP A 129 -9.64 -14.56 -9.53
N ARG A 130 -10.92 -14.23 -9.71
CA ARG A 130 -11.41 -12.86 -9.79
C ARG A 130 -11.85 -12.37 -8.43
N ILE A 131 -11.22 -11.31 -7.95
CA ILE A 131 -11.59 -10.58 -6.74
C ILE A 131 -12.66 -9.56 -7.13
N ASN A 132 -13.93 -9.90 -6.90
CA ASN A 132 -15.03 -9.00 -7.21
C ASN A 132 -15.12 -7.84 -6.23
N ARG A 133 -14.74 -8.09 -4.98
CA ARG A 133 -14.70 -7.09 -3.92
C ARG A 133 -13.70 -7.50 -2.85
N LEU A 134 -12.83 -6.56 -2.53
CA LEU A 134 -12.04 -6.54 -1.30
C LEU A 134 -12.32 -5.19 -0.64
N LYS A 135 -12.92 -5.20 0.54
CA LYS A 135 -13.18 -4.00 1.33
C LYS A 135 -12.58 -4.16 2.71
N ILE A 136 -11.77 -3.17 3.12
CA ILE A 136 -11.17 -3.12 4.45
C ILE A 136 -11.53 -1.77 5.06
N THR A 137 -12.08 -1.77 6.26
CA THR A 137 -12.52 -0.53 6.92
C THR A 137 -12.07 -0.52 8.37
N ASN A 138 -11.45 0.58 8.75
CA ASN A 138 -11.09 0.89 10.13
C ASN A 138 -11.34 2.39 10.43
N PRO A 139 -11.10 2.87 11.67
CA PRO A 139 -11.30 4.28 12.01
C PRO A 139 -10.46 5.25 11.16
N ASP A 140 -9.30 4.81 10.66
CA ASP A 140 -8.29 5.67 10.04
C ASP A 140 -8.38 5.70 8.51
N ALA A 141 -8.96 4.64 7.90
CA ALA A 141 -9.09 4.52 6.45
C ALA A 141 -10.18 3.54 6.02
N ALA A 142 -10.54 3.61 4.73
CA ALA A 142 -11.35 2.62 4.03
C ALA A 142 -10.71 2.29 2.68
N LEU A 143 -10.36 1.03 2.46
CA LEU A 143 -9.86 0.50 1.20
C LEU A 143 -10.99 -0.23 0.48
N GLU A 144 -11.17 0.07 -0.79
CA GLU A 144 -11.99 -0.72 -1.73
C GLU A 144 -11.12 -1.15 -2.89
N SER A 145 -11.17 -2.43 -3.24
CA SER A 145 -10.36 -2.97 -4.32
C SER A 145 -11.10 -4.10 -5.05
N SER A 146 -10.77 -4.24 -6.31
CA SER A 146 -11.14 -5.38 -7.15
C SER A 146 -9.95 -5.76 -8.04
N GLY A 147 -9.99 -6.96 -8.62
CA GLY A 147 -8.90 -7.38 -9.47
C GLY A 147 -8.93 -8.85 -9.80
N SER A 148 -7.80 -9.38 -10.19
CA SER A 148 -7.69 -10.78 -10.57
C SER A 148 -6.28 -11.32 -10.41
N TRP A 149 -6.22 -12.61 -10.19
CA TRP A 149 -5.01 -13.42 -10.33
C TRP A 149 -5.21 -14.40 -11.47
N VAL A 150 -4.37 -14.30 -12.48
CA VAL A 150 -4.47 -15.09 -13.71
C VAL A 150 -3.30 -16.06 -13.78
N THR A 151 -3.61 -17.34 -14.05
CA THR A 151 -2.61 -18.35 -14.37
C THR A 151 -2.84 -18.80 -15.81
N THR A 152 -1.84 -18.63 -16.68
CA THR A 152 -1.89 -19.06 -18.08
C THR A 152 -1.41 -20.49 -18.26
N ALA A 153 -1.68 -21.10 -19.44
CA ALA A 153 -1.23 -22.46 -19.79
C ALA A 153 0.29 -22.67 -19.70
N GLY A 154 1.09 -21.60 -19.78
CA GLY A 154 2.56 -21.63 -19.54
C GLY A 154 2.96 -21.46 -18.09
N ASN A 155 2.06 -21.65 -17.14
CA ASN A 155 2.24 -21.45 -15.69
C ASN A 155 2.73 -20.05 -15.30
N ARG A 156 2.56 -19.05 -16.15
CA ARG A 156 2.79 -17.65 -15.77
C ARG A 156 1.62 -17.17 -14.91
N GLN A 157 1.97 -16.62 -13.78
CA GLN A 157 1.01 -16.09 -12.81
C GLN A 157 1.16 -14.58 -12.75
N GLN A 158 0.07 -13.87 -12.78
CA GLN A 158 0.04 -12.42 -12.64
C GLN A 158 -1.16 -11.99 -11.80
N THR A 159 -0.91 -11.12 -10.84
CA THR A 159 -1.93 -10.45 -10.05
C THR A 159 -2.10 -9.00 -10.53
N ARG A 160 -3.34 -8.55 -10.61
CA ARG A 160 -3.72 -7.17 -10.92
C ARG A 160 -4.77 -6.71 -9.93
N LEU A 161 -4.59 -5.51 -9.38
CA LEU A 161 -5.55 -4.88 -8.47
C LEU A 161 -5.79 -3.43 -8.88
N SER A 162 -7.07 -3.04 -8.92
CA SER A 162 -7.50 -1.66 -8.93
C SER A 162 -7.98 -1.30 -7.53
N TYR A 163 -7.57 -0.18 -6.98
CA TYR A 163 -7.92 0.19 -5.63
C TYR A 163 -8.22 1.67 -5.45
N VAL A 164 -9.05 1.94 -4.45
CA VAL A 164 -9.29 3.28 -3.88
C VAL A 164 -9.15 3.18 -2.37
N LEU A 165 -8.22 3.94 -1.82
CA LEU A 165 -7.98 4.08 -0.39
C LEU A 165 -8.43 5.48 0.06
N ASN A 166 -9.53 5.54 0.78
CA ASN A 166 -10.02 6.76 1.42
C ASN A 166 -9.35 6.92 2.78
N ILE A 167 -8.53 7.94 2.94
CA ILE A 167 -7.73 8.22 4.13
C ILE A 167 -8.50 9.21 4.99
N LYS A 168 -8.82 8.83 6.22
CA LYS A 168 -9.49 9.68 7.21
C LYS A 168 -8.50 10.36 8.15
N ASP A 169 -7.38 9.68 8.45
CA ASP A 169 -6.27 10.18 9.25
C ASP A 169 -4.97 9.48 8.79
N ALA A 170 -4.16 10.19 8.00
CA ALA A 170 -2.92 9.64 7.45
C ALA A 170 -1.90 9.29 8.54
N GLY A 171 -1.83 10.10 9.61
CA GLY A 171 -0.91 9.84 10.71
C GLY A 171 -1.24 8.53 11.43
N LYS A 172 -2.50 8.34 11.80
CA LYS A 172 -2.95 7.09 12.45
C LYS A 172 -2.85 5.88 11.53
N LEU A 173 -3.15 6.08 10.24
CA LEU A 173 -2.98 5.01 9.24
C LEU A 173 -1.52 4.56 9.16
N LEU A 174 -0.56 5.48 9.08
CA LEU A 174 0.87 5.16 9.07
C LEU A 174 1.31 4.49 10.36
N ALA A 175 0.88 5.00 11.52
CA ALA A 175 1.18 4.40 12.82
C ALA A 175 0.69 2.95 12.92
N ARG A 176 -0.47 2.60 12.33
CA ARG A 176 -0.99 1.23 12.24
C ARG A 176 -0.02 0.29 11.52
N PHE A 177 0.73 0.80 10.56
CA PHE A 177 1.76 0.04 9.84
C PHE A 177 3.15 0.09 10.52
N GLY A 178 3.27 0.79 11.66
CA GLY A 178 4.51 0.89 12.44
C GLY A 178 5.34 2.13 12.12
N TYR A 179 4.76 3.11 11.41
CA TYR A 179 5.38 4.39 11.08
C TYR A 179 4.76 5.50 11.95
N GLU A 180 5.15 5.49 13.23
CA GLU A 180 4.64 6.44 14.22
C GLU A 180 5.29 7.82 14.05
N ASP A 181 4.58 8.87 14.46
CA ASP A 181 5.06 10.26 14.53
C ASP A 181 5.62 10.87 13.25
N ILE A 182 5.19 10.37 12.09
CA ILE A 182 5.62 10.87 10.78
C ILE A 182 4.74 12.03 10.32
N ILE A 183 3.43 11.81 10.33
CA ILE A 183 2.42 12.79 9.94
C ILE A 183 1.39 12.89 11.06
N ARG A 184 0.94 14.10 11.32
CA ARG A 184 -0.21 14.38 12.16
C ARG A 184 -1.39 14.77 11.26
N ARG A 185 -2.55 14.11 11.46
CA ARG A 185 -3.77 14.30 10.64
C ARG A 185 -3.54 13.87 9.19
N GLY A 186 -4.12 14.64 8.24
CA GLY A 186 -4.12 14.34 6.81
C GLY A 186 -5.32 13.51 6.41
N ARG A 187 -6.16 14.05 5.50
CA ARG A 187 -7.32 13.37 4.92
C ARG A 187 -7.17 13.35 3.42
N GLY A 188 -7.63 12.29 2.78
CA GLY A 188 -7.51 12.26 1.33
C GLY A 188 -7.83 10.94 0.70
N GLU A 189 -7.36 10.78 -0.51
CA GLU A 189 -7.58 9.60 -1.34
C GLU A 189 -6.27 9.19 -2.01
N MET A 190 -6.03 7.90 -2.05
CA MET A 190 -5.04 7.28 -2.93
C MET A 190 -5.75 6.25 -3.78
N LYS A 191 -5.57 6.32 -5.09
CA LYS A 191 -6.14 5.36 -6.03
C LYS A 191 -5.14 4.94 -7.08
N GLY A 192 -5.33 3.76 -7.63
CA GLY A 192 -4.43 3.26 -8.66
C GLY A 192 -4.76 1.87 -9.14
N ASP A 193 -3.96 1.46 -10.11
CA ASP A 193 -3.93 0.12 -10.66
C ASP A 193 -2.51 -0.39 -10.52
N ILE A 194 -2.35 -1.57 -9.93
CA ILE A 194 -1.06 -2.23 -9.75
C ILE A 194 -1.11 -3.67 -10.23
N SER A 195 0.02 -4.17 -10.68
CA SER A 195 0.18 -5.57 -11.06
C SER A 195 1.56 -6.07 -10.69
N TRP A 196 1.66 -7.36 -10.41
CA TRP A 196 2.92 -8.06 -10.15
C TRP A 196 2.84 -9.51 -10.58
N ASP A 197 3.97 -10.16 -10.75
CA ASP A 197 4.03 -11.57 -11.04
C ASP A 197 3.85 -12.38 -9.75
N GLY A 198 3.10 -13.49 -9.83
CA GLY A 198 2.85 -14.37 -8.70
C GLY A 198 1.49 -14.19 -8.03
N LEU A 199 1.43 -14.64 -6.77
CA LEU A 199 0.21 -14.81 -5.98
C LEU A 199 -0.36 -13.48 -5.47
N PRO A 200 -1.69 -13.36 -5.27
CA PRO A 200 -2.31 -12.12 -4.85
C PRO A 200 -1.94 -11.66 -3.43
N PHE A 201 -1.46 -12.55 -2.59
CA PHE A 201 -1.03 -12.28 -1.21
C PHE A 201 0.50 -12.22 -1.04
N ALA A 202 1.27 -12.37 -2.13
CA ALA A 202 2.73 -12.30 -2.14
C ALA A 202 3.17 -11.25 -3.15
N LEU A 203 3.28 -10.00 -2.69
CA LEU A 203 3.70 -8.88 -3.53
C LEU A 203 5.15 -9.07 -3.99
N ASP A 204 5.36 -9.17 -5.30
CA ASP A 204 6.68 -9.23 -5.92
C ASP A 204 7.13 -7.83 -6.35
N ILE A 205 7.99 -7.21 -5.56
CA ILE A 205 8.49 -5.85 -5.83
C ILE A 205 9.25 -5.75 -7.17
N PRO A 206 10.12 -6.72 -7.54
CA PRO A 206 10.84 -6.65 -8.82
C PRO A 206 9.95 -6.55 -10.07
N SER A 207 8.78 -7.15 -10.06
CA SER A 207 7.82 -7.09 -11.17
C SER A 207 6.71 -6.07 -10.97
N LEU A 208 6.66 -5.40 -9.80
CA LEU A 208 5.61 -4.45 -9.47
C LEU A 208 5.56 -3.33 -10.52
N SER A 209 4.37 -3.17 -11.11
CA SER A 209 4.10 -2.18 -12.14
C SER A 209 2.71 -1.60 -11.98
N GLY A 210 2.50 -0.37 -12.47
CA GLY A 210 1.19 0.25 -12.38
C GLY A 210 1.24 1.77 -12.34
N LYS A 211 0.17 2.36 -11.82
CA LYS A 211 0.06 3.81 -11.64
C LYS A 211 -0.76 4.11 -10.39
N LEU A 212 -0.46 5.23 -9.76
CA LEU A 212 -1.19 5.73 -8.62
C LEU A 212 -1.39 7.24 -8.70
N SER A 213 -2.45 7.71 -8.05
CA SER A 213 -2.73 9.11 -7.80
C SER A 213 -2.99 9.27 -6.31
N LEU A 214 -2.40 10.30 -5.72
CA LEU A 214 -2.51 10.65 -4.32
C LEU A 214 -3.00 12.09 -4.18
N ARG A 215 -3.95 12.30 -3.28
CA ARG A 215 -4.34 13.61 -2.76
C ARG A 215 -4.55 13.51 -1.26
N VAL A 216 -3.84 14.32 -0.49
CA VAL A 216 -3.99 14.41 0.96
C VAL A 216 -4.09 15.86 1.37
N GLU A 217 -5.08 16.19 2.17
CA GLU A 217 -5.37 17.56 2.62
C GLU A 217 -5.12 17.71 4.12
N THR A 218 -4.72 18.87 4.52
CA THR A 218 -4.61 19.34 5.91
C THR A 218 -3.89 18.41 6.86
N GLY A 219 -2.58 18.45 6.83
CA GLY A 219 -1.73 17.66 7.72
C GLY A 219 -0.47 18.39 8.11
N GLN A 220 0.35 17.72 8.89
CA GLN A 220 1.64 18.23 9.32
C GLN A 220 2.66 17.09 9.38
N PHE A 221 3.74 17.19 8.63
CA PHE A 221 4.91 16.37 8.88
C PHE A 221 5.51 16.76 10.21
N LEU A 222 5.71 15.77 11.07
CA LEU A 222 6.34 15.99 12.38
C LEU A 222 7.86 15.92 12.22
N LYS A 223 8.58 16.42 13.20
CA LYS A 223 10.03 16.24 13.27
C LYS A 223 10.30 14.74 13.50
N ALA A 224 10.69 14.02 12.47
CA ALA A 224 10.97 12.61 12.59
C ALA A 224 12.30 12.37 13.29
N ASP A 225 12.33 11.41 14.21
CA ASP A 225 13.56 10.85 14.76
C ASP A 225 14.28 10.05 13.63
N PRO A 226 15.63 10.06 13.56
CA PRO A 226 16.38 9.41 12.48
C PRO A 226 16.03 7.93 12.21
N GLY A 227 15.46 7.24 13.21
CA GLY A 227 15.05 5.84 13.09
C GLY A 227 13.73 5.60 12.36
N ALA A 228 12.78 6.54 12.35
CA ALA A 228 11.50 6.45 11.67
C ALA A 228 11.55 6.96 10.21
N ALA A 229 12.67 7.57 9.84
CA ALA A 229 12.86 8.31 8.60
C ALA A 229 13.00 7.44 7.34
N LYS A 230 13.05 6.11 7.45
CA LYS A 230 13.34 5.24 6.29
C LYS A 230 12.39 5.41 5.10
N LEU A 231 11.13 5.73 5.30
CA LEU A 231 10.20 6.02 4.20
C LEU A 231 10.05 7.51 3.88
N LEU A 232 10.44 8.38 4.82
CA LEU A 232 10.28 9.80 4.67
C LEU A 232 11.58 10.54 4.37
N SER A 233 12.72 9.86 4.35
CA SER A 233 13.95 10.47 3.85
C SER A 233 13.75 11.02 2.43
N VAL A 234 12.85 10.42 1.67
CA VAL A 234 12.41 10.89 0.35
C VAL A 234 11.56 12.17 0.42
N ILE A 235 10.80 12.36 1.50
CA ILE A 235 9.89 13.51 1.67
C ILE A 235 10.40 14.46 2.76
N SER A 236 11.26 13.97 3.66
CA SER A 236 11.78 14.73 4.79
C SER A 236 13.00 15.53 4.38
N LEU A 237 12.76 16.77 4.02
CA LEU A 237 13.80 17.81 3.84
C LEU A 237 14.60 18.10 5.13
N GLN A 238 14.37 17.33 6.19
CA GLN A 238 15.03 17.49 7.51
C GLN A 238 16.48 17.01 7.53
N SER A 239 16.91 16.23 6.54
CA SER A 239 18.29 15.78 6.39
C SER A 239 19.19 16.79 5.71
N LEU A 240 18.73 18.01 5.44
CA LEU A 240 19.52 19.10 4.85
C LEU A 240 20.78 19.36 5.68
N PRO A 241 21.98 19.39 5.04
CA PRO A 241 23.25 19.55 5.74
C PRO A 241 23.29 20.83 6.60
N ARG A 242 23.96 20.76 7.74
CA ARG A 242 24.14 21.87 8.71
C ARG A 242 24.78 23.15 8.16
N ARG A 243 25.15 23.20 6.88
CA ARG A 243 25.89 24.29 6.25
C ARG A 243 25.09 25.18 5.31
N LEU A 244 23.79 24.91 5.12
CA LEU A 244 22.95 25.79 4.31
C LEU A 244 22.46 26.97 5.17
N ASN A 245 22.64 28.17 4.65
CA ASN A 245 22.37 29.43 5.37
C ASN A 245 20.94 29.50 5.94
N LEU A 246 20.90 29.68 7.21
CA LEU A 246 19.96 30.18 8.21
C LEU A 246 18.42 30.09 8.00
N ASP A 247 17.85 30.29 6.81
CA ASP A 247 16.39 30.49 6.70
C ASP A 247 15.56 29.20 6.51
N PHE A 248 16.15 28.15 5.98
CA PHE A 248 15.41 26.90 5.67
C PHE A 248 15.26 25.95 6.86
N ARG A 249 16.18 25.96 7.80
CA ARG A 249 16.07 25.16 9.02
C ARG A 249 14.84 25.51 9.83
N ASP A 250 14.46 26.78 9.83
CA ASP A 250 13.31 27.24 10.63
C ASP A 250 11.98 26.81 10.04
N ILE A 251 11.87 26.66 8.70
CA ILE A 251 10.65 26.20 8.03
C ILE A 251 10.33 24.74 8.39
N PHE A 252 11.37 23.89 8.43
CA PHE A 252 11.19 22.44 8.66
C PHE A 252 11.58 21.97 10.06
N SER A 253 12.26 22.78 10.87
CA SER A 253 12.74 22.40 12.22
C SER A 253 11.63 22.10 13.21
N LYS A 254 10.46 22.71 13.04
CA LYS A 254 9.25 22.51 13.85
C LYS A 254 8.23 21.55 13.22
N GLY A 255 8.62 20.86 12.13
CA GLY A 255 7.73 20.11 11.27
C GLY A 255 7.16 21.01 10.16
N PHE A 256 6.58 20.40 9.13
CA PHE A 256 6.04 21.09 7.96
C PHE A 256 4.53 20.88 7.87
N ALA A 257 3.76 21.93 8.15
CA ALA A 257 2.32 21.92 7.96
C ALA A 257 1.98 22.14 6.48
N PHE A 258 1.07 21.33 5.94
CA PHE A 258 0.61 21.42 4.57
C PHE A 258 -0.90 21.50 4.47
N ASP A 259 -1.38 22.24 3.50
CA ASP A 259 -2.79 22.34 3.14
C ASP A 259 -3.17 21.20 2.18
N GLU A 260 -2.28 20.88 1.23
CA GLU A 260 -2.52 19.85 0.25
C GLU A 260 -1.21 19.21 -0.26
N ILE A 261 -1.26 17.90 -0.46
CA ILE A 261 -0.28 17.11 -1.21
C ILE A 261 -0.99 16.45 -2.37
N THR A 262 -0.45 16.61 -3.57
CA THR A 262 -0.91 15.90 -4.77
C THR A 262 0.26 15.22 -5.47
N ALA A 263 0.04 14.01 -6.00
CA ALA A 263 1.04 13.31 -6.81
C ALA A 263 0.37 12.35 -7.77
N ASN A 264 0.95 12.20 -8.97
CA ASN A 264 0.70 11.05 -9.83
C ASN A 264 2.04 10.34 -10.05
N ALA A 265 2.04 9.02 -9.95
CA ALA A 265 3.24 8.24 -10.16
C ALA A 265 2.95 7.00 -11.00
N GLY A 266 3.91 6.67 -11.85
CA GLY A 266 3.99 5.40 -12.55
C GLY A 266 5.00 4.47 -11.87
N ILE A 267 4.70 3.18 -11.84
CA ILE A 267 5.60 2.15 -11.33
C ILE A 267 5.92 1.20 -12.48
N ALA A 268 7.18 0.92 -12.69
CA ALA A 268 7.64 -0.06 -13.67
C ALA A 268 8.78 -0.89 -13.08
N ASN A 269 8.56 -2.21 -12.95
CA ASN A 269 9.55 -3.15 -12.41
C ASN A 269 10.15 -2.71 -11.06
N GLY A 270 9.28 -2.27 -10.13
CA GLY A 270 9.69 -1.82 -8.80
C GLY A 270 10.33 -0.44 -8.74
N ILE A 271 10.38 0.29 -9.84
CA ILE A 271 10.84 1.68 -9.88
C ILE A 271 9.63 2.59 -10.03
N MET A 272 9.40 3.45 -9.05
CA MET A 272 8.35 4.45 -9.06
C MET A 272 8.91 5.77 -9.60
N ARG A 273 8.16 6.45 -10.49
CA ARG A 273 8.49 7.76 -11.03
C ARG A 273 7.32 8.72 -10.90
N THR A 274 7.62 9.94 -10.53
CA THR A 274 6.67 11.06 -10.54
C THR A 274 7.27 12.27 -11.24
N GLU A 275 6.42 13.07 -11.88
CA GLU A 275 6.82 14.33 -12.51
C GLU A 275 6.11 15.53 -11.88
N ASN A 276 5.21 15.28 -10.92
CA ASN A 276 4.28 16.32 -10.46
C ASN A 276 3.87 16.18 -8.99
N LEU A 277 4.73 15.61 -8.14
CA LEU A 277 4.46 15.69 -6.71
C LEU A 277 4.53 17.15 -6.29
N LYS A 278 3.46 17.64 -5.69
CA LYS A 278 3.34 18.99 -5.17
C LYS A 278 2.80 18.95 -3.74
N MET A 279 3.42 19.74 -2.89
CA MET A 279 3.00 19.93 -1.51
C MET A 279 2.86 21.43 -1.25
N ASN A 280 1.65 21.89 -1.03
CA ASN A 280 1.36 23.26 -0.63
C ASN A 280 1.38 23.32 0.89
N GLY A 281 2.31 24.06 1.46
CA GLY A 281 2.41 24.27 2.91
C GLY A 281 2.18 25.73 3.29
N VAL A 282 2.05 25.98 4.58
CA VAL A 282 1.77 27.33 5.10
C VAL A 282 2.93 28.30 4.85
N ASN A 283 4.17 27.81 4.77
CA ASN A 283 5.38 28.65 4.66
C ASN A 283 6.12 28.44 3.36
N ALA A 284 5.81 27.41 2.59
CA ALA A 284 6.46 27.10 1.33
C ALA A 284 5.63 26.14 0.49
N THR A 285 5.80 26.22 -0.81
CA THR A 285 5.40 25.15 -1.74
C THR A 285 6.63 24.30 -2.07
N VAL A 286 6.48 22.98 -1.95
CA VAL A 286 7.50 22.00 -2.33
C VAL A 286 7.02 21.24 -3.55
N MET A 287 7.86 21.15 -4.56
CA MET A 287 7.60 20.35 -5.75
C MET A 287 8.71 19.31 -5.90
N MET A 288 8.36 18.14 -6.45
CA MET A 288 9.30 17.04 -6.55
C MET A 288 9.01 16.20 -7.80
N ASP A 289 10.06 15.92 -8.56
CA ASP A 289 10.07 14.97 -9.67
C ASP A 289 11.27 14.03 -9.55
N GLY A 290 11.22 12.91 -10.26
CA GLY A 290 12.29 11.91 -10.25
C GLY A 290 11.82 10.50 -10.02
N SER A 291 12.70 9.65 -9.49
CA SER A 291 12.46 8.22 -9.32
C SER A 291 12.90 7.67 -7.96
N VAL A 292 12.21 6.60 -7.56
CA VAL A 292 12.48 5.83 -6.35
C VAL A 292 12.56 4.35 -6.74
N ASP A 293 13.68 3.69 -6.50
CA ASP A 293 13.81 2.24 -6.63
C ASP A 293 13.39 1.58 -5.30
N ILE A 294 12.18 0.99 -5.29
CA ILE A 294 11.61 0.35 -4.10
C ILE A 294 12.40 -0.90 -3.70
N ARG A 295 13.04 -1.58 -4.67
CA ARG A 295 13.82 -2.81 -4.42
C ARG A 295 15.13 -2.51 -3.71
N GLN A 296 15.79 -1.40 -4.11
CA GLN A 296 17.10 -0.99 -3.58
C GLN A 296 16.97 0.01 -2.43
N GLU A 297 15.75 0.42 -2.09
CA GLU A 297 15.50 1.48 -1.12
C GLU A 297 16.34 2.74 -1.41
N SER A 298 16.35 3.17 -2.68
CA SER A 298 17.15 4.31 -3.15
C SER A 298 16.28 5.30 -3.92
N GLN A 299 16.80 6.52 -4.05
CA GLN A 299 16.10 7.60 -4.74
C GLN A 299 17.04 8.43 -5.61
N ASP A 300 16.43 9.09 -6.61
CA ASP A 300 17.02 10.10 -7.46
C ASP A 300 15.92 11.14 -7.75
N LEU A 301 15.91 12.21 -6.96
CA LEU A 301 14.83 13.20 -6.94
C LEU A 301 15.37 14.60 -7.12
N HIS A 302 14.69 15.37 -7.94
CA HIS A 302 14.81 16.81 -8.00
C HIS A 302 13.72 17.45 -7.14
N VAL A 303 14.11 18.31 -6.22
CA VAL A 303 13.23 18.94 -5.23
C VAL A 303 13.36 20.46 -5.35
N VAL A 304 12.23 21.11 -5.52
CA VAL A 304 12.14 22.58 -5.60
C VAL A 304 11.34 23.10 -4.43
N VAL A 305 11.90 24.08 -3.72
CA VAL A 305 11.27 24.73 -2.58
C VAL A 305 11.08 26.20 -2.88
N ILE A 306 9.83 26.65 -2.85
CA ILE A 306 9.43 28.03 -3.11
C ILE A 306 8.84 28.59 -1.80
N PRO A 307 9.57 29.47 -1.08
CA PRO A 307 9.05 30.08 0.15
C PRO A 307 7.87 31.03 -0.14
N GLU A 308 6.90 31.04 0.75
CA GLU A 308 5.84 32.05 0.74
C GLU A 308 6.34 33.36 1.35
N ILE A 309 6.84 34.27 0.50
CA ILE A 309 7.37 35.56 0.93
C ILE A 309 6.26 36.61 1.03
N ASN A 310 5.21 36.48 0.22
CA ASN A 310 4.05 37.40 0.21
C ASN A 310 2.83 36.75 -0.44
N ALA A 311 1.66 37.41 -0.34
CA ALA A 311 0.40 36.92 -0.93
C ALA A 311 0.42 36.74 -2.45
N ALA A 312 1.30 37.48 -3.17
CA ALA A 312 1.48 37.33 -4.61
C ALA A 312 2.22 36.02 -4.95
N ALA A 313 3.24 35.64 -4.19
CA ALA A 313 3.95 34.38 -4.34
C ALA A 313 2.99 33.18 -4.07
N ALA A 314 2.15 33.29 -3.04
CA ALA A 314 1.12 32.30 -2.74
C ALA A 314 0.16 32.14 -3.93
N SER A 315 -0.37 33.24 -4.48
CA SER A 315 -1.33 33.17 -5.60
C SER A 315 -0.75 32.55 -6.87
N ILE A 316 0.55 32.73 -7.12
CA ILE A 316 1.24 32.12 -8.25
C ILE A 316 1.42 30.62 -8.01
N ALA A 317 1.84 30.22 -6.81
CA ALA A 317 2.00 28.82 -6.46
C ALA A 317 0.66 28.05 -6.48
N TYR A 318 -0.45 28.71 -6.11
CA TYR A 318 -1.81 28.15 -6.18
C TYR A 318 -2.41 28.19 -7.60
N GLY A 319 -2.10 29.23 -8.40
CA GLY A 319 -2.74 29.49 -9.69
C GLY A 319 -2.32 28.54 -10.83
N PHE A 320 -1.23 27.80 -10.68
CA PHE A 320 -0.73 26.84 -11.68
C PHE A 320 -1.09 25.39 -11.34
N ILE A 321 -2.37 25.14 -11.13
CA ILE A 321 -2.92 23.79 -10.82
C ILE A 321 -3.20 23.03 -12.12
N ASN A 322 -2.21 22.88 -12.99
CA ASN A 322 -2.30 21.84 -14.02
C ASN A 322 -1.36 20.68 -13.63
N PRO A 323 -1.88 19.55 -13.10
CA PRO A 323 -1.06 18.42 -12.72
C PRO A 323 -0.34 17.74 -13.90
N ALA A 324 -0.63 18.15 -15.13
CA ALA A 324 0.00 17.64 -16.34
C ALA A 324 1.27 18.41 -16.74
N ILE A 325 1.63 19.49 -16.03
CA ILE A 325 2.82 20.29 -16.35
C ILE A 325 3.96 19.85 -15.43
N GLY A 326 5.04 19.34 -15.99
CA GLY A 326 6.27 19.00 -15.26
C GLY A 326 6.92 20.21 -14.61
N ILE A 327 7.68 19.99 -13.54
CA ILE A 327 8.29 21.04 -12.69
C ILE A 327 9.14 22.01 -13.51
N GLY A 328 9.95 21.52 -14.45
CA GLY A 328 10.79 22.38 -15.30
C GLY A 328 9.98 23.39 -16.12
N THR A 329 8.87 22.97 -16.71
CA THR A 329 7.98 23.87 -17.46
C THR A 329 7.30 24.88 -16.53
N PHE A 330 6.88 24.44 -15.34
CA PHE A 330 6.30 25.31 -14.33
C PHE A 330 7.30 26.40 -13.91
N LEU A 331 8.54 26.03 -13.57
CA LEU A 331 9.58 26.97 -13.16
C LEU A 331 9.91 27.98 -14.27
N ALA A 332 10.02 27.50 -15.52
CA ALA A 332 10.27 28.41 -16.66
C ALA A 332 9.15 29.44 -16.79
N GLN A 333 7.88 29.04 -16.70
CA GLN A 333 6.75 29.97 -16.77
C GLN A 333 6.70 30.93 -15.58
N MET A 334 7.00 30.43 -14.37
CA MET A 334 7.05 31.24 -13.15
C MET A 334 8.12 32.30 -13.24
N PHE A 335 9.35 31.95 -13.64
CA PHE A 335 10.46 32.89 -13.72
C PHE A 335 10.32 33.93 -14.86
N LEU A 336 9.59 33.56 -15.93
CA LEU A 336 9.23 34.54 -16.98
C LEU A 336 8.24 35.59 -16.46
N ARG A 337 7.33 35.24 -15.57
CA ARG A 337 6.33 36.17 -15.01
C ARG A 337 6.86 36.97 -13.83
N GLU A 338 7.64 36.33 -12.98
CA GLU A 338 8.17 36.87 -11.73
C GLU A 338 9.67 36.55 -11.60
N PRO A 339 10.56 37.32 -12.30
CA PRO A 339 11.98 37.03 -12.31
C PRO A 339 12.65 37.04 -10.93
N LEU A 340 12.13 37.85 -9.99
CA LEU A 340 12.61 37.90 -8.62
C LEU A 340 12.42 36.56 -7.84
N MET A 341 11.43 35.78 -8.20
CA MET A 341 11.18 34.46 -7.56
C MET A 341 12.36 33.51 -7.77
N LYS A 342 13.16 33.67 -8.83
CA LYS A 342 14.34 32.85 -9.04
C LYS A 342 15.37 32.98 -7.93
N GLN A 343 15.47 34.15 -7.26
CA GLN A 343 16.42 34.37 -6.16
C GLN A 343 15.99 33.70 -4.86
N PHE A 344 14.70 33.42 -4.72
CA PHE A 344 14.11 32.83 -3.50
C PHE A 344 13.77 31.36 -3.67
N THR A 345 13.82 30.83 -4.89
CA THR A 345 13.58 29.42 -5.17
C THR A 345 14.87 28.63 -4.97
N HIS A 346 14.78 27.55 -4.19
CA HIS A 346 15.89 26.65 -3.94
C HIS A 346 15.63 25.30 -4.60
N GLU A 347 16.63 24.81 -5.30
CA GLU A 347 16.58 23.55 -6.01
C GLU A 347 17.60 22.58 -5.40
N TYR A 348 17.19 21.34 -5.18
CA TYR A 348 18.03 20.29 -4.59
C TYR A 348 17.96 19.03 -5.44
N HIS A 349 19.09 18.33 -5.46
CA HIS A 349 19.16 16.96 -5.98
C HIS A 349 19.35 16.01 -4.80
N VAL A 350 18.43 15.07 -4.63
CA VAL A 350 18.41 14.10 -3.52
C VAL A 350 18.63 12.72 -4.09
N THR A 351 19.79 12.13 -3.78
CA THR A 351 20.20 10.79 -4.27
C THR A 351 20.57 9.88 -3.11
N GLY A 352 20.99 8.65 -3.42
CA GLY A 352 21.45 7.67 -2.43
C GLY A 352 20.33 6.81 -1.84
N SER A 353 20.64 6.12 -0.74
CA SER A 353 19.68 5.23 -0.08
C SER A 353 18.70 5.99 0.82
N TRP A 354 17.57 5.34 1.15
CA TRP A 354 16.60 5.92 2.09
C TRP A 354 17.17 6.11 3.51
N SER A 355 18.17 5.29 3.87
CA SER A 355 18.84 5.37 5.17
C SER A 355 19.97 6.40 5.21
N ASP A 356 20.55 6.75 4.05
CA ASP A 356 21.66 7.70 3.93
C ASP A 356 21.51 8.54 2.65
N PRO A 357 20.57 9.50 2.63
CA PRO A 357 20.34 10.36 1.48
C PRO A 357 21.43 11.40 1.34
N VAL A 358 21.90 11.59 0.10
CA VAL A 358 22.82 12.67 -0.29
C VAL A 358 22.02 13.81 -0.89
N ILE A 359 22.11 15.00 -0.28
CA ILE A 359 21.38 16.19 -0.71
C ILE A 359 22.38 17.25 -1.17
N VAL A 360 22.24 17.68 -2.43
CA VAL A 360 23.07 18.69 -3.04
C VAL A 360 22.19 19.83 -3.52
N GLU A 361 22.51 21.07 -3.11
CA GLU A 361 21.83 22.24 -3.65
C GLU A 361 22.32 22.52 -5.08
N VAL A 362 21.38 22.62 -6.00
CA VAL A 362 21.64 22.99 -7.37
C VAL A 362 21.75 24.53 -7.42
N LYS A 363 22.94 25.05 -7.47
CA LYS A 363 23.14 26.53 -7.67
C LYS A 363 22.50 26.90 -9.00
N ALA A 364 21.59 27.87 -8.99
CA ALA A 364 21.02 28.44 -10.19
C ALA A 364 22.17 28.84 -11.13
N GLY A 365 22.39 28.05 -12.18
CA GLY A 365 23.50 28.23 -13.08
C GLY A 365 23.47 29.62 -13.66
N THR A 366 24.59 30.34 -13.55
CA THR A 366 24.97 31.42 -14.48
C THR A 366 25.03 30.74 -15.84
N GLY A 367 23.93 30.78 -16.59
CA GLY A 367 23.92 30.37 -17.99
C GLY A 367 24.96 31.16 -18.72
N LYS A 368 25.95 30.45 -19.28
CA LYS A 368 26.79 30.95 -20.34
C LYS A 368 26.04 30.90 -21.66
#